data_52d4e5d6cb30933c53e0d69f574fe16d
#
_entry.id   52d4e5d6cb30933c53e0d69f574fe16d
#
_cell.length_a   1.000
_cell.length_b   1.000
_cell.length_c   1.000
_cell.angle_alpha   90.00
_cell.angle_beta   90.00
_cell.angle_gamma   90.00
#
_symmetry.space_group_name_H-M   'P 1'
#
loop_
_entity.id
_entity.type
_entity.pdbx_description
1 polymer ?
#
loop_
_entity_poly.entity_id
_entity_poly.type
_entity_poly.pdbx_seq_one_letter_code
_entity_poly.pdbx_strand_id
1 'polypeptide(L)'
;MIGTMTNHTKPTLLISNVLPARPGDEAYNNICMRLWDRLLQAALPTWNVIREYAQEDGAEGAALRAQHADAIIIMGGEDVHPSLYGASQGYQAEGRHWYRADRGQIALVDYAVRTGTPLLGICRGMQIINTALGGTLEQHIEGADGTHTNSRILSDHRFIRHSVRVGGGTNLERALAPVLTDSELVISSAHHQRVDRLAQGLQVSAYAPDGTIEAIETIDAPVIGVQWHPEDPAADISQLRALLGHLDARRAPRLERASTTLVA
;
A
#
# COMPACT_ATOMS: atom_id res chain seq x y z
N MET A 1 -45.49 -10.42 -3.44
CA MET A 1 -44.36 -9.58 -3.03
C MET A 1 -43.20 -9.91 -3.95
N ILE A 2 -42.90 -9.02 -4.92
CA ILE A 2 -41.79 -9.19 -5.86
C ILE A 2 -40.60 -8.55 -5.15
N GLY A 3 -39.68 -9.38 -4.64
CA GLY A 3 -38.44 -8.91 -4.06
C GLY A 3 -37.57 -8.28 -5.16
N THR A 4 -37.34 -6.98 -5.09
CA THR A 4 -36.36 -6.31 -5.91
C THR A 4 -34.98 -6.87 -5.57
N MET A 5 -34.44 -7.74 -6.43
CA MET A 5 -33.02 -8.09 -6.40
C MET A 5 -32.23 -6.82 -6.74
N THR A 6 -31.71 -6.15 -5.73
CA THR A 6 -30.70 -5.11 -5.93
C THR A 6 -29.45 -5.80 -6.45
N ASN A 7 -29.18 -5.62 -7.73
CA ASN A 7 -27.96 -6.10 -8.38
C ASN A 7 -26.79 -5.23 -7.86
N HIS A 8 -26.27 -5.56 -6.66
CA HIS A 8 -25.12 -4.86 -6.09
C HIS A 8 -23.88 -5.20 -6.94
N THR A 9 -23.54 -4.31 -7.85
CA THR A 9 -22.24 -4.39 -8.53
C THR A 9 -21.12 -4.27 -7.49
N LYS A 10 -20.13 -5.18 -7.57
CA LYS A 10 -18.96 -5.12 -6.68
C LYS A 10 -18.30 -3.75 -6.75
N PRO A 11 -17.79 -3.23 -5.63
CA PRO A 11 -17.02 -2.00 -5.62
C PRO A 11 -15.73 -2.15 -6.42
N THR A 12 -15.16 -1.03 -6.84
CA THR A 12 -13.96 -0.97 -7.67
C THR A 12 -12.74 -0.67 -6.80
N LEU A 13 -11.75 -1.56 -6.84
CA LEU A 13 -10.45 -1.40 -6.19
C LEU A 13 -9.40 -1.05 -7.25
N LEU A 14 -8.82 0.14 -7.13
CA LEU A 14 -7.66 0.54 -7.95
C LEU A 14 -6.38 0.06 -7.27
N ILE A 15 -5.56 -0.72 -7.99
CA ILE A 15 -4.28 -1.19 -7.48
C ILE A 15 -3.16 -0.61 -8.34
N SER A 16 -2.35 0.26 -7.74
CA SER A 16 -1.24 0.96 -8.39
C SER A 16 0.07 0.22 -8.17
N ASN A 17 0.68 -0.18 -9.26
CA ASN A 17 2.02 -0.77 -9.33
C ASN A 17 2.98 0.24 -9.98
N VAL A 18 4.28 0.10 -9.73
CA VAL A 18 5.30 0.97 -10.36
C VAL A 18 5.34 0.73 -11.86
N LEU A 19 5.53 -0.54 -12.28
CA LEU A 19 5.71 -0.99 -13.65
C LEU A 19 4.98 -2.31 -13.91
N PRO A 20 4.62 -2.60 -15.18
CA PRO A 20 4.12 -3.93 -15.55
C PRO A 20 5.19 -5.03 -15.41
N ALA A 21 6.43 -4.71 -15.79
CA ALA A 21 7.59 -5.58 -15.66
C ALA A 21 8.89 -4.77 -15.71
N ARG A 22 9.97 -5.31 -15.16
CA ARG A 22 11.32 -4.73 -15.21
C ARG A 22 12.11 -5.47 -16.27
N PRO A 23 12.51 -4.80 -17.35
CA PRO A 23 13.32 -5.43 -18.39
C PRO A 23 14.63 -6.00 -17.82
N GLY A 24 14.90 -7.27 -18.09
CA GLY A 24 16.12 -7.94 -17.66
C GLY A 24 16.17 -8.37 -16.20
N ASP A 25 15.08 -8.20 -15.43
CA ASP A 25 15.02 -8.62 -14.02
C ASP A 25 13.87 -9.63 -13.80
N GLU A 26 14.06 -10.83 -14.33
CA GLU A 26 13.06 -11.90 -14.25
C GLU A 26 12.80 -12.33 -12.80
N ALA A 27 13.85 -12.37 -11.95
CA ALA A 27 13.72 -12.75 -10.55
C ALA A 27 12.79 -11.80 -9.79
N TYR A 28 12.98 -10.50 -9.95
CA TYR A 28 12.12 -9.50 -9.32
C TYR A 28 10.70 -9.51 -9.89
N ASN A 29 10.56 -9.67 -11.21
CA ASN A 29 9.26 -9.79 -11.86
C ASN A 29 8.47 -10.99 -11.34
N ASN A 30 9.14 -12.13 -11.10
CA ASN A 30 8.52 -13.32 -10.52
C ASN A 30 8.02 -13.07 -9.09
N ILE A 31 8.78 -12.34 -8.27
CA ILE A 31 8.32 -11.91 -6.94
C ILE A 31 7.05 -11.05 -7.08
N CYS A 32 7.10 -10.00 -7.89
CA CYS A 32 5.96 -9.11 -8.12
C CYS A 32 4.70 -9.85 -8.60
N MET A 33 4.86 -10.84 -9.49
CA MET A 33 3.72 -11.65 -9.96
C MET A 33 3.07 -12.44 -8.82
N ARG A 34 3.87 -13.10 -7.96
CA ARG A 34 3.33 -13.87 -6.83
C ARG A 34 2.60 -13.00 -5.80
N LEU A 35 3.17 -11.83 -5.48
CA LEU A 35 2.51 -10.85 -4.61
C LEU A 35 1.18 -10.39 -5.23
N TRP A 36 1.19 -10.11 -6.52
CA TRP A 36 0.00 -9.74 -7.28
C TRP A 36 -1.07 -10.83 -7.26
N ASP A 37 -0.70 -12.08 -7.55
CA ASP A 37 -1.64 -13.20 -7.56
C ASP A 37 -2.27 -13.42 -6.18
N ARG A 38 -1.47 -13.28 -5.12
CA ARG A 38 -1.94 -13.38 -3.73
C ARG A 38 -2.92 -12.26 -3.39
N LEU A 39 -2.62 -11.03 -3.82
CA LEU A 39 -3.52 -9.89 -3.64
C LEU A 39 -4.84 -10.11 -4.39
N LEU A 40 -4.80 -10.56 -5.64
CA LEU A 40 -6.00 -10.89 -6.41
C LEU A 40 -6.84 -11.98 -5.75
N GLN A 41 -6.21 -13.04 -5.26
CA GLN A 41 -6.91 -14.11 -4.53
C GLN A 41 -7.72 -13.59 -3.34
N ALA A 42 -7.18 -12.59 -2.64
CA ALA A 42 -7.86 -11.97 -1.51
C ALA A 42 -8.93 -10.96 -1.93
N ALA A 43 -8.69 -10.18 -2.99
CA ALA A 43 -9.53 -9.05 -3.39
C ALA A 43 -10.75 -9.47 -4.24
N LEU A 44 -10.59 -10.36 -5.21
CA LEU A 44 -11.63 -10.71 -6.21
C LEU A 44 -12.95 -11.19 -5.63
N PRO A 45 -13.05 -11.84 -4.46
CA PRO A 45 -14.35 -12.18 -3.87
C PRO A 45 -15.24 -10.97 -3.63
N THR A 46 -14.66 -9.81 -3.25
CA THR A 46 -15.39 -8.60 -2.86
C THR A 46 -15.33 -7.50 -3.92
N TRP A 47 -14.21 -7.38 -4.67
CA TRP A 47 -13.89 -6.23 -5.49
C TRP A 47 -13.84 -6.53 -6.98
N ASN A 48 -14.24 -5.54 -7.80
CA ASN A 48 -13.76 -5.41 -9.17
C ASN A 48 -12.40 -4.72 -9.13
N VAL A 49 -11.39 -5.31 -9.77
CA VAL A 49 -10.02 -4.80 -9.70
C VAL A 49 -9.65 -4.07 -10.99
N ILE A 50 -9.13 -2.85 -10.83
CA ILE A 50 -8.46 -2.09 -11.90
C ILE A 50 -6.97 -2.06 -11.54
N ARG A 51 -6.12 -2.50 -12.46
CA ARG A 51 -4.67 -2.39 -12.34
C ARG A 51 -4.17 -1.14 -13.01
N GLU A 52 -3.28 -0.41 -12.34
CA GLU A 52 -2.60 0.76 -12.86
C GLU A 52 -1.09 0.55 -12.82
N TYR A 53 -0.39 1.15 -13.77
CA TYR A 53 1.07 1.22 -13.79
C TYR A 53 1.50 2.68 -13.74
N ALA A 54 1.91 3.12 -12.55
CA ALA A 54 2.13 4.54 -12.26
C ALA A 54 3.21 5.18 -13.14
N GLN A 55 4.23 4.41 -13.59
CA GLN A 55 5.24 4.92 -14.50
C GLN A 55 4.68 5.24 -15.90
N GLU A 56 3.66 4.49 -16.34
CA GLU A 56 3.01 4.71 -17.64
C GLU A 56 1.98 5.84 -17.55
N ASP A 57 1.15 5.80 -16.52
CA ASP A 57 0.05 6.75 -16.32
C ASP A 57 0.52 8.12 -15.80
N GLY A 58 1.50 8.16 -14.89
CA GLY A 58 1.96 9.38 -14.22
C GLY A 58 0.87 10.00 -13.35
N ALA A 59 1.08 11.24 -12.89
CA ALA A 59 0.18 11.88 -11.93
C ALA A 59 -1.22 12.16 -12.50
N GLU A 60 -1.32 12.56 -13.76
CA GLU A 60 -2.59 12.87 -14.41
C GLU A 60 -3.42 11.61 -14.64
N GLY A 61 -2.82 10.55 -15.20
CA GLY A 61 -3.51 9.28 -15.44
C GLY A 61 -3.93 8.61 -14.13
N ALA A 62 -3.09 8.62 -13.10
CA ALA A 62 -3.41 8.12 -11.78
C ALA A 62 -4.63 8.84 -11.18
N ALA A 63 -4.66 10.19 -11.23
CA ALA A 63 -5.79 10.98 -10.74
C ALA A 63 -7.10 10.70 -11.50
N LEU A 64 -7.04 10.48 -12.82
CA LEU A 64 -8.21 10.11 -13.61
C LEU A 64 -8.75 8.73 -13.22
N ARG A 65 -7.87 7.74 -13.04
CA ARG A 65 -8.30 6.38 -12.62
C ARG A 65 -8.89 6.38 -11.22
N ALA A 66 -8.34 7.18 -10.30
CA ALA A 66 -8.83 7.29 -8.92
C ALA A 66 -10.31 7.74 -8.86
N GLN A 67 -10.78 8.55 -9.81
CA GLN A 67 -12.18 9.00 -9.87
C GLN A 67 -13.18 7.85 -10.06
N HIS A 68 -12.72 6.70 -10.55
CA HIS A 68 -13.53 5.50 -10.77
C HIS A 68 -13.35 4.44 -9.68
N ALA A 69 -12.48 4.68 -8.71
CA ALA A 69 -12.19 3.77 -7.61
C ALA A 69 -13.06 4.04 -6.38
N ASP A 70 -13.47 2.99 -5.71
CA ASP A 70 -14.12 3.05 -4.39
C ASP A 70 -13.09 2.85 -3.26
N ALA A 71 -11.92 2.30 -3.57
CA ALA A 71 -10.74 2.21 -2.71
C ALA A 71 -9.47 2.09 -3.56
N ILE A 72 -8.31 2.38 -2.93
CA ILE A 72 -7.01 2.40 -3.61
C ILE A 72 -6.02 1.55 -2.82
N ILE A 73 -5.17 0.79 -3.53
CA ILE A 73 -3.95 0.19 -2.98
C ILE A 73 -2.74 0.70 -3.76
N ILE A 74 -1.71 1.13 -3.03
CA ILE A 74 -0.37 1.42 -3.57
C ILE A 74 0.54 0.27 -3.17
N MET A 75 1.05 -0.46 -4.15
CA MET A 75 1.91 -1.62 -3.95
C MET A 75 3.35 -1.26 -3.56
N GLY A 76 4.06 -2.24 -3.04
CA GLY A 76 5.51 -2.19 -2.87
C GLY A 76 6.25 -2.02 -4.20
N GLY A 77 7.55 -1.78 -4.11
CA GLY A 77 8.40 -1.55 -5.28
C GLY A 77 9.77 -1.06 -4.89
N GLU A 78 10.45 -0.45 -5.85
CA GLU A 78 11.77 0.14 -5.70
C GLU A 78 11.74 1.42 -4.85
N ASP A 79 12.92 1.93 -4.51
CA ASP A 79 13.09 3.10 -3.66
C ASP A 79 12.38 4.35 -4.19
N VAL A 80 11.78 5.12 -3.29
CA VAL A 80 11.20 6.43 -3.61
C VAL A 80 12.32 7.40 -3.99
N HIS A 81 12.13 8.19 -5.05
CA HIS A 81 13.15 9.13 -5.53
C HIS A 81 13.50 10.17 -4.45
N PRO A 82 14.80 10.30 -4.08
CA PRO A 82 15.24 11.11 -2.93
C PRO A 82 14.79 12.57 -2.96
N SER A 83 14.74 13.18 -4.14
CA SER A 83 14.32 14.59 -4.26
C SER A 83 12.89 14.86 -3.76
N LEU A 84 12.04 13.82 -3.65
CA LEU A 84 10.66 13.97 -3.21
C LEU A 84 10.53 14.14 -1.69
N TYR A 85 11.58 13.77 -0.93
CA TYR A 85 11.64 13.94 0.52
C TYR A 85 12.89 14.71 0.99
N GLY A 86 13.52 15.47 0.05
CA GLY A 86 14.60 16.40 0.36
C GLY A 86 15.97 15.76 0.60
N ALA A 87 16.19 14.52 0.13
CA ALA A 87 17.45 13.81 0.25
C ALA A 87 18.22 13.77 -1.08
N SER A 88 19.47 13.28 -1.03
CA SER A 88 20.35 13.13 -2.20
C SER A 88 20.46 11.67 -2.62
N GLN A 89 20.78 11.45 -3.89
CA GLN A 89 21.22 10.16 -4.41
C GLN A 89 22.65 9.81 -3.94
N GLY A 90 23.08 8.58 -4.15
CA GLY A 90 24.42 8.10 -3.77
C GLY A 90 24.46 7.46 -2.39
N TYR A 91 23.34 6.98 -1.87
CA TYR A 91 23.27 6.29 -0.57
C TYR A 91 23.53 4.78 -0.70
N GLN A 92 23.80 4.14 0.43
CA GLN A 92 24.10 2.71 0.49
C GLN A 92 22.90 1.88 0.03
N ALA A 93 23.17 0.88 -0.81
CA ALA A 93 22.16 -0.04 -1.38
C ALA A 93 21.07 0.66 -2.22
N GLU A 94 21.38 1.86 -2.72
CA GLU A 94 20.46 2.61 -3.60
C GLU A 94 19.97 1.75 -4.76
N GLY A 95 18.64 1.67 -4.91
CA GLY A 95 17.95 0.99 -5.99
C GLY A 95 17.70 1.91 -7.19
N ARG A 96 16.94 1.40 -8.17
CA ARG A 96 16.46 2.20 -9.29
C ARG A 96 15.29 3.08 -8.81
N HIS A 97 15.25 4.32 -9.28
CA HIS A 97 14.16 5.25 -9.02
C HIS A 97 13.23 5.39 -10.22
N TRP A 98 11.94 5.54 -9.95
CA TRP A 98 10.91 5.74 -10.96
C TRP A 98 10.11 7.02 -10.64
N TYR A 99 10.78 8.19 -10.79
CA TYR A 99 10.25 9.51 -10.42
C TYR A 99 8.82 9.76 -10.93
N ARG A 100 8.52 9.35 -12.17
CA ARG A 100 7.19 9.52 -12.75
C ARG A 100 6.15 8.64 -12.04
N ALA A 101 6.52 7.42 -11.65
CA ALA A 101 5.65 6.54 -10.88
C ALA A 101 5.43 7.08 -9.46
N ASP A 102 6.50 7.62 -8.81
CA ASP A 102 6.38 8.24 -7.50
C ASP A 102 5.38 9.39 -7.53
N ARG A 103 5.48 10.28 -8.53
CA ARG A 103 4.54 11.38 -8.73
C ARG A 103 3.11 10.91 -8.98
N GLY A 104 2.95 9.81 -9.72
CA GLY A 104 1.65 9.17 -9.93
C GLY A 104 1.02 8.70 -8.63
N GLN A 105 1.79 7.98 -7.83
CA GLN A 105 1.30 7.44 -6.55
C GLN A 105 1.11 8.52 -5.49
N ILE A 106 1.92 9.58 -5.47
CA ILE A 106 1.67 10.76 -4.64
C ILE A 106 0.31 11.39 -5.02
N ALA A 107 -0.02 11.51 -6.30
CA ALA A 107 -1.32 12.02 -6.72
C ALA A 107 -2.51 11.14 -6.25
N LEU A 108 -2.32 9.82 -6.12
CA LEU A 108 -3.32 8.93 -5.52
C LEU A 108 -3.50 9.20 -4.02
N VAL A 109 -2.42 9.46 -3.28
CA VAL A 109 -2.50 9.83 -1.85
C VAL A 109 -3.24 11.15 -1.68
N ASP A 110 -2.86 12.18 -2.47
CA ASP A 110 -3.51 13.49 -2.44
C ASP A 110 -5.00 13.39 -2.76
N TYR A 111 -5.35 12.54 -3.73
CA TYR A 111 -6.75 12.27 -4.07
C TYR A 111 -7.48 11.61 -2.90
N ALA A 112 -6.92 10.56 -2.32
CA ALA A 112 -7.52 9.80 -1.22
C ALA A 112 -7.78 10.67 0.01
N VAL A 113 -6.79 11.48 0.42
CA VAL A 113 -6.92 12.39 1.56
C VAL A 113 -7.99 13.45 1.32
N ARG A 114 -7.99 14.05 0.13
CA ARG A 114 -8.95 15.12 -0.21
C ARG A 114 -10.38 14.65 -0.34
N THR A 115 -10.60 13.42 -0.85
CA THR A 115 -11.94 12.89 -1.14
C THR A 115 -12.48 11.94 -0.07
N GLY A 116 -11.65 11.54 0.90
CA GLY A 116 -11.98 10.50 1.86
C GLY A 116 -12.05 9.09 1.25
N THR A 117 -11.43 8.87 0.08
CA THR A 117 -11.35 7.54 -0.53
C THR A 117 -10.41 6.66 0.29
N PRO A 118 -10.82 5.46 0.74
CA PRO A 118 -9.94 4.56 1.49
C PRO A 118 -8.70 4.18 0.69
N LEU A 119 -7.52 4.25 1.34
CA LEU A 119 -6.26 3.90 0.71
C LEU A 119 -5.40 3.05 1.64
N LEU A 120 -4.83 1.97 1.09
CA LEU A 120 -3.81 1.14 1.72
C LEU A 120 -2.49 1.29 0.96
N GLY A 121 -1.42 1.71 1.64
CA GLY A 121 -0.05 1.67 1.14
C GLY A 121 0.69 0.45 1.69
N ILE A 122 1.30 -0.36 0.82
CA ILE A 122 2.08 -1.55 1.19
C ILE A 122 3.55 -1.27 0.94
N CYS A 123 4.40 -1.45 1.95
CA CYS A 123 5.85 -1.29 1.92
C CYS A 123 6.24 0.09 1.36
N ARG A 124 6.74 0.17 0.13
CA ARG A 124 6.97 1.44 -0.55
C ARG A 124 5.72 2.33 -0.57
N GLY A 125 4.50 1.75 -0.66
CA GLY A 125 3.26 2.52 -0.60
C GLY A 125 3.07 3.29 0.72
N MET A 126 3.50 2.76 1.85
CA MET A 126 3.56 3.49 3.12
C MET A 126 4.56 4.66 3.06
N GLN A 127 5.72 4.44 2.45
CA GLN A 127 6.74 5.47 2.28
C GLN A 127 6.25 6.61 1.36
N ILE A 128 5.50 6.26 0.30
CA ILE A 128 4.83 7.23 -0.58
C ILE A 128 3.80 8.06 0.21
N ILE A 129 3.00 7.45 1.10
CA ILE A 129 2.05 8.18 1.96
C ILE A 129 2.80 9.22 2.81
N ASN A 130 3.87 8.80 3.50
CA ASN A 130 4.66 9.71 4.33
C ASN A 130 5.27 10.85 3.50
N THR A 131 5.86 10.52 2.36
CA THR A 131 6.51 11.49 1.45
C THR A 131 5.49 12.47 0.86
N ALA A 132 4.32 12.00 0.42
CA ALA A 132 3.25 12.82 -0.15
C ALA A 132 2.78 13.90 0.82
N LEU A 133 2.77 13.59 2.12
CA LEU A 133 2.33 14.49 3.18
C LEU A 133 3.48 15.30 3.81
N GLY A 134 4.70 15.21 3.25
CA GLY A 134 5.86 16.03 3.61
C GLY A 134 6.77 15.42 4.66
N GLY A 135 6.68 14.13 4.92
CA GLY A 135 7.62 13.37 5.75
C GLY A 135 8.94 13.06 5.02
N THR A 136 9.88 12.44 5.73
CA THR A 136 11.18 12.03 5.18
C THR A 136 11.43 10.53 5.38
N LEU A 137 12.39 9.99 4.63
CA LEU A 137 12.81 8.60 4.72
C LEU A 137 14.27 8.49 5.10
N GLU A 138 14.60 7.54 5.95
CA GLU A 138 15.97 7.03 6.11
C GLU A 138 16.24 6.08 4.94
N GLN A 139 17.27 6.44 4.16
CA GLN A 139 17.54 5.80 2.87
C GLN A 139 18.14 4.40 2.98
N HIS A 140 18.74 4.08 4.13
CA HIS A 140 19.27 2.75 4.41
C HIS A 140 19.34 2.51 5.91
N ILE A 141 18.67 1.46 6.36
CA ILE A 141 18.72 1.01 7.76
C ILE A 141 20.00 0.21 7.94
N GLU A 142 20.92 0.68 8.79
CA GLU A 142 22.11 -0.09 9.13
C GLU A 142 21.71 -1.41 9.82
N GLY A 143 22.19 -2.54 9.28
CA GLY A 143 21.82 -3.85 9.78
C GLY A 143 20.43 -4.36 9.37
N ALA A 144 19.79 -3.78 8.34
CA ALA A 144 18.51 -4.27 7.81
C ALA A 144 18.57 -5.73 7.35
N ASP A 145 19.74 -6.17 6.84
CA ASP A 145 19.96 -7.59 6.50
C ASP A 145 19.85 -8.48 7.73
N GLY A 146 18.92 -9.45 7.67
CA GLY A 146 18.65 -10.37 8.77
C GLY A 146 17.59 -9.86 9.77
N THR A 147 17.17 -8.57 9.69
CA THR A 147 16.13 -7.99 10.57
C THR A 147 14.88 -7.56 9.80
N HIS A 148 15.03 -6.83 8.70
CA HIS A 148 13.92 -6.33 7.89
C HIS A 148 13.94 -6.83 6.45
N THR A 149 15.05 -7.38 5.99
CA THR A 149 15.20 -7.96 4.65
C THR A 149 16.28 -9.03 4.62
N ASN A 150 16.25 -9.85 3.59
CA ASN A 150 17.37 -10.70 3.20
C ASN A 150 17.81 -10.26 1.80
N SER A 151 18.53 -9.16 1.71
CA SER A 151 18.89 -8.49 0.45
C SER A 151 19.79 -9.34 -0.46
N ARG A 152 20.48 -10.36 0.12
CA ARG A 152 21.38 -11.25 -0.62
C ARG A 152 20.65 -12.29 -1.47
N ILE A 153 19.33 -12.41 -1.32
CA ILE A 153 18.53 -13.43 -1.99
C ILE A 153 17.43 -12.74 -2.82
N LEU A 154 17.52 -12.85 -4.15
CA LEU A 154 16.49 -12.47 -5.10
C LEU A 154 15.52 -13.64 -5.33
N SER A 155 14.80 -14.03 -4.28
CA SER A 155 13.80 -15.10 -4.32
C SER A 155 12.76 -14.87 -3.22
N ASP A 156 11.82 -15.80 -3.02
CA ASP A 156 10.84 -15.76 -1.92
C ASP A 156 11.50 -15.72 -0.53
N HIS A 157 12.74 -16.18 -0.42
CA HIS A 157 13.52 -16.11 0.83
C HIS A 157 14.05 -14.69 1.14
N ARG A 158 13.75 -13.68 0.31
CA ARG A 158 14.03 -12.27 0.60
C ARG A 158 13.22 -11.78 1.81
N PHE A 159 12.03 -12.32 2.01
CA PHE A 159 11.15 -11.93 3.10
C PHE A 159 11.62 -12.53 4.43
N ILE A 160 11.71 -11.68 5.45
CA ILE A 160 12.02 -12.05 6.83
C ILE A 160 10.76 -11.90 7.68
N ARG A 161 10.62 -12.72 8.69
CA ARG A 161 9.49 -12.66 9.61
C ARG A 161 9.92 -12.09 10.95
N HIS A 162 9.21 -11.08 11.43
CA HIS A 162 9.33 -10.55 12.78
C HIS A 162 7.97 -10.12 13.32
N SER A 163 7.88 -9.86 14.63
CA SER A 163 6.67 -9.32 15.23
C SER A 163 6.63 -7.80 15.11
N VAL A 164 5.41 -7.27 15.09
CA VAL A 164 5.14 -5.85 15.27
C VAL A 164 4.10 -5.68 16.38
N ARG A 165 4.19 -4.56 17.10
CA ARG A 165 3.18 -4.15 18.07
C ARG A 165 2.30 -3.08 17.48
N VAL A 166 1.00 -3.36 17.41
CA VAL A 166 -0.03 -2.43 16.90
C VAL A 166 -0.52 -1.55 18.04
N GLY A 167 -0.57 -0.23 17.79
CA GLY A 167 -1.01 0.77 18.77
C GLY A 167 -2.51 0.72 19.01
N GLY A 168 -2.91 0.82 20.28
CA GLY A 168 -4.33 0.83 20.68
C GLY A 168 -5.08 2.07 20.20
N GLY A 169 -6.36 1.92 19.85
CA GLY A 169 -7.24 2.99 19.40
C GLY A 169 -7.04 3.42 17.93
N THR A 170 -6.14 2.76 17.19
CA THR A 170 -5.85 3.07 15.80
C THR A 170 -6.87 2.45 14.81
N ASN A 171 -6.93 2.96 13.58
CA ASN A 171 -7.70 2.30 12.52
C ASN A 171 -7.07 0.97 12.13
N LEU A 172 -5.75 0.87 12.18
CA LEU A 172 -5.02 -0.37 11.93
C LEU A 172 -5.39 -1.45 12.95
N GLU A 173 -5.45 -1.12 14.26
CA GLU A 173 -5.91 -2.07 15.29
C GLU A 173 -7.31 -2.59 14.98
N ARG A 174 -8.25 -1.68 14.67
CA ARG A 174 -9.62 -2.08 14.28
C ARG A 174 -9.65 -2.97 13.04
N ALA A 175 -8.81 -2.65 12.04
CA ALA A 175 -8.69 -3.45 10.82
C ALA A 175 -8.18 -4.86 11.10
N LEU A 176 -7.15 -4.97 11.92
CA LEU A 176 -6.45 -6.23 12.21
C LEU A 176 -7.00 -6.99 13.42
N ALA A 177 -8.01 -6.46 14.12
CA ALA A 177 -8.59 -7.09 15.31
C ALA A 177 -8.87 -8.60 15.18
N PRO A 178 -9.34 -9.14 14.03
CA PRO A 178 -9.57 -10.57 13.89
C PRO A 178 -8.31 -11.44 13.89
N VAL A 179 -7.11 -10.85 13.74
CA VAL A 179 -5.84 -11.56 13.55
C VAL A 179 -4.75 -11.15 14.55
N LEU A 180 -5.03 -10.15 15.41
CA LEU A 180 -4.13 -9.74 16.49
C LEU A 180 -4.18 -10.72 17.66
N THR A 181 -3.02 -10.94 18.27
CA THR A 181 -2.89 -11.61 19.55
C THR A 181 -2.14 -10.68 20.51
N ASP A 182 -2.77 -10.24 21.58
CA ASP A 182 -2.18 -9.31 22.57
C ASP A 182 -1.56 -8.05 21.95
N SER A 183 -2.23 -7.49 20.92
CA SER A 183 -1.77 -6.35 20.12
C SER A 183 -0.50 -6.64 19.30
N GLU A 184 -0.13 -7.88 19.12
CA GLU A 184 1.02 -8.30 18.30
C GLU A 184 0.59 -9.05 17.05
N LEU A 185 1.41 -8.91 15.99
CA LEU A 185 1.24 -9.56 14.71
C LEU A 185 2.61 -10.00 14.19
N VAL A 186 2.72 -11.23 13.69
CA VAL A 186 3.92 -11.65 12.94
C VAL A 186 3.74 -11.28 11.48
N ILE A 187 4.69 -10.51 10.96
CA ILE A 187 4.61 -9.93 9.60
C ILE A 187 5.74 -10.46 8.71
N SER A 188 5.59 -10.22 7.40
CA SER A 188 6.57 -10.58 6.37
C SER A 188 7.21 -9.31 5.82
N SER A 189 8.50 -9.11 6.04
CA SER A 189 9.24 -7.87 5.79
C SER A 189 10.30 -8.03 4.71
N ALA A 190 10.46 -7.01 3.84
CA ALA A 190 11.49 -6.97 2.80
C ALA A 190 11.85 -5.53 2.44
N HIS A 191 12.34 -4.74 3.40
CA HIS A 191 12.71 -3.35 3.17
C HIS A 191 14.06 -3.00 3.79
N HIS A 192 14.77 -2.04 3.20
CA HIS A 192 16.02 -1.45 3.74
C HIS A 192 15.88 0.05 4.00
N GLN A 193 14.75 0.65 3.63
CA GLN A 193 14.39 2.03 3.94
C GLN A 193 13.26 2.06 4.96
N ARG A 194 13.16 3.14 5.74
CA ARG A 194 12.06 3.36 6.69
C ARG A 194 11.67 4.84 6.77
N VAL A 195 10.54 5.12 7.41
CA VAL A 195 10.16 6.47 7.78
C VAL A 195 11.20 7.02 8.77
N ASP A 196 11.75 8.20 8.45
CA ASP A 196 12.62 8.98 9.33
C ASP A 196 11.78 10.00 10.10
N ARG A 197 11.31 11.05 9.44
CA ARG A 197 10.41 12.04 10.03
C ARG A 197 8.98 11.79 9.54
N LEU A 198 8.09 11.53 10.49
CA LEU A 198 6.67 11.38 10.21
C LEU A 198 6.05 12.70 9.73
N ALA A 199 5.26 12.66 8.68
CA ALA A 199 4.55 13.83 8.17
C ALA A 199 3.49 14.33 9.16
N GLN A 200 3.21 15.64 9.11
CA GLN A 200 2.12 16.21 9.90
C GLN A 200 0.77 15.64 9.44
N GLY A 201 -0.12 15.36 10.39
CA GLY A 201 -1.43 14.73 10.10
C GLY A 201 -1.39 13.21 9.99
N LEU A 202 -0.20 12.60 10.16
CA LEU A 202 -0.05 11.17 10.36
C LEU A 202 0.18 10.83 11.83
N GLN A 203 -0.22 9.62 12.21
CA GLN A 203 0.17 8.97 13.45
C GLN A 203 0.77 7.60 13.18
N VAL A 204 1.70 7.17 14.06
CA VAL A 204 2.24 5.82 14.00
C VAL A 204 1.21 4.85 14.55
N SER A 205 0.96 3.76 13.84
CA SER A 205 0.01 2.72 14.24
C SER A 205 0.65 1.35 14.51
N ALA A 206 1.93 1.14 14.16
CA ALA A 206 2.69 -0.03 14.61
C ALA A 206 4.20 0.23 14.63
N TYR A 207 4.90 -0.51 15.51
CA TYR A 207 6.35 -0.52 15.65
C TYR A 207 6.91 -1.94 15.66
N ALA A 208 8.09 -2.12 15.09
CA ALA A 208 8.94 -3.28 15.31
C ALA A 208 9.66 -3.19 16.69
N PRO A 209 10.23 -4.30 17.20
CA PRO A 209 10.93 -4.30 18.48
C PRO A 209 12.15 -3.38 18.55
N ASP A 210 12.77 -3.09 17.43
CA ASP A 210 13.92 -2.17 17.31
C ASP A 210 13.51 -0.69 17.20
N GLY A 211 12.20 -0.39 17.28
CA GLY A 211 11.64 0.96 17.18
C GLY A 211 11.36 1.43 15.74
N THR A 212 11.60 0.60 14.74
CA THR A 212 11.23 0.92 13.36
C THR A 212 9.72 1.12 13.25
N ILE A 213 9.31 2.22 12.59
CA ILE A 213 7.90 2.48 12.27
C ILE A 213 7.46 1.49 11.18
N GLU A 214 6.51 0.63 11.54
CA GLU A 214 6.00 -0.42 10.67
C GLU A 214 4.60 -0.13 10.12
N ALA A 215 3.88 0.81 10.73
CA ALA A 215 2.64 1.31 10.14
C ALA A 215 2.35 2.75 10.54
N ILE A 216 1.69 3.44 9.62
CA ILE A 216 1.21 4.82 9.78
C ILE A 216 -0.22 4.93 9.31
N GLU A 217 -0.95 5.90 9.84
CA GLU A 217 -2.29 6.23 9.36
C GLU A 217 -2.55 7.73 9.45
N THR A 218 -3.42 8.25 8.60
CA THR A 218 -3.90 9.63 8.72
C THR A 218 -4.89 9.77 9.86
N ILE A 219 -4.90 10.93 10.51
CA ILE A 219 -5.81 11.24 11.61
C ILE A 219 -7.24 11.45 11.08
N ASP A 220 -7.39 12.15 9.96
CA ASP A 220 -8.67 12.66 9.47
C ASP A 220 -9.19 11.98 8.19
N ALA A 221 -8.44 11.04 7.61
CA ALA A 221 -8.84 10.35 6.38
C ALA A 221 -8.66 8.82 6.53
N PRO A 222 -9.34 8.00 5.71
CA PRO A 222 -9.20 6.55 5.79
C PRO A 222 -7.98 6.04 5.00
N VAL A 223 -6.78 6.53 5.35
CA VAL A 223 -5.52 6.15 4.72
C VAL A 223 -4.64 5.44 5.73
N ILE A 224 -4.21 4.22 5.40
CA ILE A 224 -3.32 3.38 6.22
C ILE A 224 -2.13 2.98 5.35
N GLY A 225 -0.92 3.03 5.91
CA GLY A 225 0.28 2.45 5.35
C GLY A 225 0.85 1.38 6.26
N VAL A 226 1.26 0.25 5.69
CA VAL A 226 1.99 -0.81 6.37
C VAL A 226 3.33 -1.04 5.68
N GLN A 227 4.42 -1.21 6.46
CA GLN A 227 5.76 -1.38 5.88
C GLN A 227 6.02 -2.83 5.46
N TRP A 228 5.27 -3.76 6.00
CA TRP A 228 5.36 -5.19 5.67
C TRP A 228 4.52 -5.57 4.44
N HIS A 229 4.63 -6.84 4.05
CA HIS A 229 3.98 -7.43 2.90
C HIS A 229 2.89 -8.44 3.33
N PRO A 230 1.64 -8.00 3.58
CA PRO A 230 0.54 -8.91 3.90
C PRO A 230 0.15 -9.79 2.71
N GLU A 231 0.59 -9.42 1.51
CA GLU A 231 0.40 -10.15 0.25
C GLU A 231 1.50 -11.17 -0.05
N ASP A 232 2.52 -11.30 0.81
CA ASP A 232 3.52 -12.38 0.67
C ASP A 232 2.81 -13.75 0.74
N PRO A 233 3.05 -14.67 -0.22
CA PRO A 233 2.48 -16.02 -0.18
C PRO A 233 2.76 -16.80 1.09
N ALA A 234 3.88 -16.51 1.79
CA ALA A 234 4.23 -17.12 3.07
C ALA A 234 3.57 -16.45 4.28
N ALA A 235 2.99 -15.26 4.12
CA ALA A 235 2.22 -14.59 5.17
C ALA A 235 0.84 -15.22 5.34
N ASP A 236 0.25 -15.03 6.53
CA ASP A 236 -1.14 -15.41 6.74
C ASP A 236 -2.08 -14.48 5.95
N ILE A 237 -2.81 -15.05 4.99
CA ILE A 237 -3.74 -14.31 4.12
C ILE A 237 -4.85 -13.60 4.90
N SER A 238 -5.11 -14.00 6.14
CA SER A 238 -6.10 -13.35 6.99
C SER A 238 -5.76 -11.89 7.28
N GLN A 239 -4.46 -11.54 7.34
CA GLN A 239 -3.99 -10.15 7.48
C GLN A 239 -4.43 -9.30 6.28
N LEU A 240 -4.15 -9.78 5.08
CA LEU A 240 -4.53 -9.08 3.84
C LEU A 240 -6.06 -8.96 3.73
N ARG A 241 -6.80 -10.02 4.03
CA ARG A 241 -8.27 -10.01 4.02
C ARG A 241 -8.85 -9.03 5.04
N ALA A 242 -8.26 -8.94 6.23
CA ALA A 242 -8.66 -8.00 7.26
C ALA A 242 -8.46 -6.54 6.79
N LEU A 243 -7.32 -6.21 6.20
CA LEU A 243 -7.04 -4.89 5.62
C LEU A 243 -7.99 -4.56 4.46
N LEU A 244 -8.25 -5.50 3.54
CA LEU A 244 -9.22 -5.33 2.46
C LEU A 244 -10.66 -5.14 2.98
N GLY A 245 -11.05 -5.86 4.02
CA GLY A 245 -12.33 -5.69 4.70
C GLY A 245 -12.46 -4.32 5.35
N HIS A 246 -11.37 -3.78 5.90
CA HIS A 246 -11.35 -2.41 6.43
C HIS A 246 -11.54 -1.37 5.32
N LEU A 247 -10.87 -1.53 4.17
CA LEU A 247 -11.10 -0.64 3.02
C LEU A 247 -12.57 -0.66 2.59
N ASP A 248 -13.17 -1.85 2.51
CA ASP A 248 -14.58 -2.01 2.14
C ASP A 248 -15.52 -1.32 3.13
N ALA A 249 -15.28 -1.47 4.42
CA ALA A 249 -16.10 -0.86 5.48
C ALA A 249 -15.96 0.68 5.53
N ARG A 250 -14.89 1.25 4.99
CA ARG A 250 -14.63 2.70 4.98
C ARG A 250 -15.08 3.40 3.70
N ARG A 251 -15.57 2.67 2.71
CA ARG A 251 -16.08 3.28 1.47
C ARG A 251 -17.27 4.18 1.76
N ALA A 252 -17.31 5.34 1.09
CA ALA A 252 -18.52 6.11 1.03
C ALA A 252 -19.62 5.32 0.30
N PRO A 253 -20.90 5.37 0.73
CA PRO A 253 -22.00 4.83 -0.05
C PRO A 253 -21.96 5.47 -1.44
N ARG A 254 -21.90 4.65 -2.48
CA ARG A 254 -22.01 5.15 -3.85
C ARG A 254 -23.43 5.70 -4.02
N LEU A 255 -23.56 7.03 -3.99
CA LEU A 255 -24.76 7.66 -4.52
C LEU A 255 -24.88 7.17 -5.97
N GLU A 256 -26.00 6.52 -6.33
CA GLU A 256 -26.27 6.06 -7.68
C GLU A 256 -25.93 7.21 -8.63
N ARG A 257 -24.85 7.10 -9.37
CA ARG A 257 -24.54 8.05 -10.43
C ARG A 257 -25.64 7.86 -11.46
N ALA A 258 -26.54 8.83 -11.54
CA ALA A 258 -27.56 8.88 -12.56
C ALA A 258 -26.90 8.58 -13.91
N SER A 259 -27.35 7.50 -14.57
CA SER A 259 -26.97 7.22 -15.94
C SER A 259 -27.48 8.36 -16.80
N THR A 260 -26.60 9.34 -17.07
CA THR A 260 -26.88 10.31 -18.13
C THR A 260 -26.74 9.56 -19.44
N THR A 261 -27.83 8.92 -19.85
CA THR A 261 -27.97 8.41 -21.21
C THR A 261 -27.94 9.64 -22.11
N LEU A 262 -26.79 9.89 -22.77
CA LEU A 262 -26.75 10.77 -23.92
C LEU A 262 -27.63 10.13 -24.99
N VAL A 263 -28.84 10.66 -25.13
CA VAL A 263 -29.68 10.41 -26.31
C VAL A 263 -29.03 11.17 -27.43
N ALA A 264 -28.58 10.42 -28.46
CA ALA A 264 -28.05 10.92 -29.70
C ALA A 264 -29.08 11.71 -30.51
#